data_2a83fb93c8d6a2e11edaf0a2713e4d51
#
_entry.id   2a83fb93c8d6a2e11edaf0a2713e4d51
#
_cell.length_a   1.000
_cell.length_b   1.000
_cell.length_c   1.000
_cell.angle_alpha   90.00
_cell.angle_beta   90.00
_cell.angle_gamma   90.00
#
_symmetry.space_group_name_H-M   'P 1'
#
loop_
_entity.id
_entity.type
_entity.pdbx_description
1 polymer ?
#
loop_
_entity_poly.entity_id
_entity_poly.type
_entity_poly.pdbx_seq_one_letter_code
_entity_poly.pdbx_strand_id
1 'polypeptide(L)'
;MSRILIVGGGFAGVWSAASAVKLRQERGLSEKDLQVTVVNAGDDMVIRPRLYEADPDRMRVPLDRVLGPIGVRRVAGTVVGIDTDARTVSAVRRDGTTATLGYDRLVLASGSQVVRPALPGAEHLFDIDTLAGAATLDSHLRRLPDREAGPGRFTAVVVGAGFTGLEIATELVGRLKELADDVRVVLVERLDAVGPELGEGPRPAIEKALADLGVEVRLGVSLEELAHDKVRLSDGTVIPTSTVVWTAGMTASPLTSFIAAEKDHLGRLDVDEYLRVRGVPDVYAAGDTAAALSPAEGRVVMQSCQHALPQGKFAGHNVAADLLDEALVRFEPAPYVTCLSLGPAGAVVTSGWDREAQMTEHIAKDLKHTINEQWIYPPVDDPAELLNQAGPYAAWPEYEPAGTVESLAV
;
A
#
# COMPACT_ATOMS: atom_id res chain seq x y z
N MET A 1 -14.59 16.01 26.63
CA MET A 1 -14.37 15.92 25.18
C MET A 1 -13.08 15.17 24.97
N SER A 2 -13.17 13.93 24.56
CA SER A 2 -12.04 13.08 24.26
C SER A 2 -11.59 13.26 22.79
N ARG A 3 -10.31 13.13 22.51
CA ARG A 3 -9.71 13.43 21.19
C ARG A 3 -8.92 12.24 20.67
N ILE A 4 -9.35 11.71 19.56
CA ILE A 4 -8.59 10.74 18.76
C ILE A 4 -7.90 11.51 17.64
N LEU A 5 -6.58 11.37 17.54
CA LEU A 5 -5.79 11.88 16.44
C LEU A 5 -5.25 10.71 15.62
N ILE A 6 -5.48 10.73 14.31
CA ILE A 6 -5.02 9.72 13.38
C ILE A 6 -4.02 10.36 12.43
N VAL A 7 -2.82 9.80 12.36
CA VAL A 7 -1.73 10.27 11.49
C VAL A 7 -1.67 9.40 10.24
N GLY A 8 -2.06 9.97 9.10
CA GLY A 8 -2.13 9.33 7.79
C GLY A 8 -3.54 9.17 7.27
N GLY A 9 -3.72 9.47 5.98
CA GLY A 9 -5.00 9.39 5.24
C GLY A 9 -5.04 8.25 4.21
N GLY A 10 -4.22 7.20 4.41
CA GLY A 10 -4.26 5.98 3.62
C GLY A 10 -5.31 4.98 4.12
N PHE A 11 -5.22 3.73 3.64
CA PHE A 11 -6.17 2.67 4.00
C PHE A 11 -6.40 2.55 5.50
N ALA A 12 -5.35 2.34 6.28
CA ALA A 12 -5.49 2.16 7.73
C ALA A 12 -6.06 3.42 8.41
N GLY A 13 -5.65 4.62 7.99
CA GLY A 13 -6.10 5.87 8.62
C GLY A 13 -7.57 6.18 8.35
N VAL A 14 -8.03 6.04 7.11
CA VAL A 14 -9.43 6.25 6.71
C VAL A 14 -10.34 5.28 7.46
N TRP A 15 -9.99 3.99 7.47
CA TRP A 15 -10.79 2.98 8.16
C TRP A 15 -10.71 3.07 9.69
N SER A 16 -9.59 3.57 10.26
CA SER A 16 -9.54 3.91 11.69
C SER A 16 -10.50 5.04 12.04
N ALA A 17 -10.55 6.08 11.21
CA ALA A 17 -11.46 7.20 11.43
C ALA A 17 -12.93 6.77 11.32
N ALA A 18 -13.28 6.02 10.29
CA ALA A 18 -14.64 5.52 10.07
C ALA A 18 -15.10 4.59 11.21
N SER A 19 -14.23 3.68 11.67
CA SER A 19 -14.55 2.74 12.74
C SER A 19 -14.71 3.43 14.10
N ALA A 20 -13.88 4.41 14.42
CA ALA A 20 -14.02 5.21 15.64
C ALA A 20 -15.32 6.02 15.64
N VAL A 21 -15.70 6.60 14.48
CA VAL A 21 -16.97 7.32 14.33
C VAL A 21 -18.17 6.38 14.43
N LYS A 22 -18.07 5.18 13.84
CA LYS A 22 -19.13 4.16 13.96
C LYS A 22 -19.44 3.87 15.42
N LEU A 23 -18.42 3.55 16.23
CA LEU A 23 -18.60 3.27 17.67
C LEU A 23 -19.19 4.49 18.39
N ARG A 24 -18.68 5.70 18.14
CA ARG A 24 -19.23 6.95 18.67
C ARG A 24 -20.73 7.07 18.42
N GLN A 25 -21.19 6.82 17.18
CA GLN A 25 -22.59 6.91 16.80
C GLN A 25 -23.44 5.79 17.44
N GLU A 26 -22.94 4.56 17.49
CA GLU A 26 -23.60 3.44 18.16
C GLU A 26 -23.85 3.68 19.65
N ARG A 27 -23.05 4.55 20.28
CA ARG A 27 -23.22 4.99 21.68
C ARG A 27 -24.02 6.27 21.82
N GLY A 28 -24.57 6.82 20.74
CA GLY A 28 -25.33 8.04 20.74
C GLY A 28 -24.52 9.29 21.09
N LEU A 29 -23.19 9.22 20.94
CA LEU A 29 -22.28 10.32 21.25
C LEU A 29 -22.10 11.26 20.05
N SER A 30 -21.88 12.54 20.36
CA SER A 30 -21.64 13.57 19.36
C SER A 30 -20.13 13.82 19.15
N GLU A 31 -19.78 14.64 18.15
CA GLU A 31 -18.42 15.11 17.91
C GLU A 31 -17.86 15.93 19.09
N LYS A 32 -18.73 16.51 19.91
CA LYS A 32 -18.32 17.26 21.13
C LYS A 32 -17.91 16.32 22.26
N ASP A 33 -18.40 15.08 22.27
CA ASP A 33 -18.05 14.07 23.26
C ASP A 33 -16.78 13.35 22.88
N LEU A 34 -16.68 12.90 21.61
CA LEU A 34 -15.52 12.19 21.05
C LEU A 34 -15.16 12.76 19.69
N GLN A 35 -14.12 13.57 19.65
CA GLN A 35 -13.60 14.17 18.41
C GLN A 35 -12.63 13.24 17.71
N VAL A 36 -12.84 12.99 16.42
CA VAL A 36 -11.91 12.25 15.55
C VAL A 36 -11.29 13.23 14.57
N THR A 37 -9.96 13.27 14.53
CA THR A 37 -9.19 14.14 13.63
C THR A 37 -8.20 13.31 12.83
N VAL A 38 -8.14 13.47 11.51
CA VAL A 38 -7.12 12.91 10.64
C VAL A 38 -6.16 14.01 10.20
N VAL A 39 -4.86 13.81 10.40
CA VAL A 39 -3.80 14.67 9.83
C VAL A 39 -3.13 13.93 8.68
N ASN A 40 -3.07 14.56 7.50
CA ASN A 40 -2.47 14.00 6.30
C ASN A 40 -1.83 15.09 5.45
N ALA A 41 -0.71 14.79 4.80
CA ALA A 41 0.03 15.75 3.99
C ALA A 41 -0.75 16.19 2.74
N GLY A 42 -1.39 15.24 2.06
CA GLY A 42 -2.21 15.46 0.88
C GLY A 42 -3.69 15.61 1.18
N ASP A 43 -4.45 15.98 0.16
CA ASP A 43 -5.91 16.10 0.24
C ASP A 43 -6.63 14.79 -0.11
N ASP A 44 -5.89 13.84 -0.67
CA ASP A 44 -6.43 12.60 -1.20
C ASP A 44 -5.91 11.37 -0.43
N MET A 45 -6.75 10.34 -0.36
CA MET A 45 -6.32 8.97 -0.15
C MET A 45 -5.79 8.45 -1.48
N VAL A 46 -4.55 7.99 -1.51
CA VAL A 46 -3.94 7.38 -2.69
C VAL A 46 -4.19 5.88 -2.68
N ILE A 47 -4.70 5.36 -3.79
CA ILE A 47 -4.91 3.92 -3.99
C ILE A 47 -3.59 3.31 -4.48
N ARG A 48 -2.63 3.24 -3.57
CA ARG A 48 -1.24 2.85 -3.82
C ARG A 48 -1.09 1.50 -4.56
N PRO A 49 -1.90 0.46 -4.28
CA PRO A 49 -1.82 -0.81 -5.01
C PRO A 49 -2.08 -0.71 -6.51
N ARG A 50 -2.57 0.42 -7.02
CA ARG A 50 -2.85 0.66 -8.44
C ARG A 50 -1.82 1.55 -9.14
N LEU A 51 -0.82 2.06 -8.44
CA LEU A 51 0.15 3.03 -9.00
C LEU A 51 1.06 2.44 -10.08
N TYR A 52 1.02 1.13 -10.32
CA TYR A 52 1.65 0.50 -11.47
C TYR A 52 0.86 0.70 -12.78
N GLU A 53 -0.43 1.04 -12.69
CA GLU A 53 -1.31 1.28 -13.84
C GLU A 53 -1.00 2.63 -14.50
N ALA A 54 -1.50 2.83 -15.73
CA ALA A 54 -1.46 4.13 -16.41
C ALA A 54 -2.39 5.16 -15.75
N ASP A 55 -2.18 6.43 -16.03
CA ASP A 55 -3.00 7.53 -15.51
C ASP A 55 -3.12 7.55 -13.98
N PRO A 56 -2.00 7.64 -13.23
CA PRO A 56 -1.99 7.51 -11.77
C PRO A 56 -2.86 8.57 -11.06
N ASP A 57 -3.14 9.70 -11.69
CA ASP A 57 -4.07 10.71 -11.16
C ASP A 57 -5.49 10.19 -10.90
N ARG A 58 -5.88 9.09 -11.53
CA ARG A 58 -7.15 8.40 -11.28
C ARG A 58 -7.14 7.57 -10.00
N MET A 59 -5.96 7.30 -9.42
CA MET A 59 -5.75 6.44 -8.26
C MET A 59 -5.80 7.23 -6.95
N ARG A 60 -6.69 8.20 -6.85
CA ARG A 60 -6.88 9.04 -5.65
C ARG A 60 -8.35 9.28 -5.36
N VAL A 61 -8.65 9.40 -4.08
CA VAL A 61 -10.00 9.67 -3.56
C VAL A 61 -9.92 10.88 -2.62
N PRO A 62 -10.66 11.96 -2.88
CA PRO A 62 -10.66 13.13 -2.00
C PRO A 62 -11.10 12.78 -0.57
N LEU A 63 -10.22 12.98 0.40
CA LEU A 63 -10.49 12.64 1.80
C LEU A 63 -11.69 13.39 2.37
N ASP A 64 -11.93 14.62 1.93
CA ASP A 64 -13.08 15.40 2.41
C ASP A 64 -14.43 14.80 1.98
N ARG A 65 -14.48 14.08 0.84
CA ARG A 65 -15.68 13.39 0.36
C ARG A 65 -15.94 12.07 1.10
N VAL A 66 -14.92 11.51 1.73
CA VAL A 66 -15.03 10.27 2.53
C VAL A 66 -15.25 10.61 4.01
N LEU A 67 -14.42 11.47 4.57
CA LEU A 67 -14.36 11.74 6.00
C LEU A 67 -15.30 12.87 6.45
N GLY A 68 -15.53 13.87 5.59
CA GLY A 68 -16.40 15.00 5.90
C GLY A 68 -17.83 14.60 6.23
N PRO A 69 -18.51 13.74 5.41
CA PRO A 69 -19.88 13.31 5.67
C PRO A 69 -20.12 12.59 6.99
N ILE A 70 -19.07 11.97 7.57
CA ILE A 70 -19.15 11.29 8.89
C ILE A 70 -18.64 12.15 10.05
N GLY A 71 -18.39 13.46 9.82
CA GLY A 71 -17.99 14.41 10.88
C GLY A 71 -16.56 14.19 11.40
N VAL A 72 -15.64 13.72 10.57
CA VAL A 72 -14.22 13.64 10.90
C VAL A 72 -13.54 14.95 10.51
N ARG A 73 -12.84 15.55 11.45
CA ARG A 73 -12.04 16.74 11.19
C ARG A 73 -10.76 16.38 10.44
N ARG A 74 -10.50 17.01 9.30
CA ARG A 74 -9.25 16.85 8.58
C ARG A 74 -8.30 18.05 8.83
N VAL A 75 -7.01 17.75 8.98
CA VAL A 75 -5.93 18.73 9.04
C VAL A 75 -4.93 18.41 7.93
N ALA A 76 -4.83 19.30 6.94
CA ALA A 76 -3.83 19.21 5.89
C ALA A 76 -2.47 19.67 6.41
N GLY A 77 -1.49 18.75 6.48
CA GLY A 77 -0.14 19.05 6.96
C GLY A 77 0.74 17.81 7.00
N THR A 78 2.02 18.03 6.77
CA THR A 78 3.06 16.99 6.90
C THR A 78 3.49 16.89 8.35
N VAL A 79 3.28 15.74 8.96
CA VAL A 79 3.73 15.48 10.34
C VAL A 79 5.25 15.42 10.35
N VAL A 80 5.86 16.19 11.26
CA VAL A 80 7.31 16.33 11.41
C VAL A 80 7.80 15.96 12.81
N GLY A 81 6.88 15.66 13.74
CA GLY A 81 7.23 15.24 15.09
C GLY A 81 6.02 14.71 15.85
N ILE A 82 6.27 13.74 16.73
CA ILE A 82 5.31 13.17 17.67
C ILE A 82 5.97 13.16 19.03
N ASP A 83 5.34 13.79 20.01
CA ASP A 83 5.74 13.78 21.41
C ASP A 83 4.69 12.99 22.21
N THR A 84 5.08 11.78 22.62
CA THR A 84 4.18 10.86 23.33
C THR A 84 3.97 11.27 24.80
N ASP A 85 4.93 11.97 25.40
CA ASP A 85 4.83 12.40 26.79
C ASP A 85 3.90 13.63 26.89
N ALA A 86 4.07 14.58 25.98
CA ALA A 86 3.20 15.76 25.88
C ALA A 86 1.86 15.45 25.18
N ARG A 87 1.72 14.29 24.57
CA ARG A 87 0.55 13.88 23.74
C ARG A 87 0.23 14.88 22.65
N THR A 88 1.26 15.23 21.87
CA THR A 88 1.13 16.19 20.77
C THR A 88 1.78 15.69 19.48
N VAL A 89 1.21 16.14 18.37
CA VAL A 89 1.75 15.93 17.02
C VAL A 89 1.99 17.29 16.38
N SER A 90 3.20 17.50 15.86
CA SER A 90 3.58 18.70 15.11
C SER A 90 3.45 18.44 13.61
N ALA A 91 2.70 19.30 12.92
CA ALA A 91 2.49 19.20 11.48
C ALA A 91 2.75 20.54 10.79
N VAL A 92 3.52 20.52 9.70
CA VAL A 92 3.78 21.68 8.85
C VAL A 92 2.70 21.74 7.76
N ARG A 93 1.96 22.86 7.70
CA ARG A 93 0.96 23.14 6.69
C ARG A 93 1.59 23.60 5.38
N ARG A 94 0.78 23.65 4.31
CA ARG A 94 1.25 24.12 2.99
C ARG A 94 1.75 25.55 2.96
N ASP A 95 1.26 26.40 3.87
CA ASP A 95 1.71 27.80 4.03
C ASP A 95 3.01 27.92 4.85
N GLY A 96 3.61 26.80 5.25
CA GLY A 96 4.82 26.75 6.07
C GLY A 96 4.58 26.92 7.58
N THR A 97 3.37 27.20 8.02
CA THR A 97 3.06 27.31 9.46
C THR A 97 3.04 25.93 10.13
N THR A 98 3.47 25.87 11.38
CA THR A 98 3.40 24.63 12.18
C THR A 98 2.14 24.64 13.03
N ALA A 99 1.39 23.54 12.96
CA ALA A 99 0.27 23.24 13.84
C ALA A 99 0.70 22.22 14.89
N THR A 100 0.38 22.47 16.15
CA THR A 100 0.50 21.48 17.23
C THR A 100 -0.89 20.94 17.55
N LEU A 101 -1.06 19.61 17.41
CA LEU A 101 -2.32 18.91 17.59
C LEU A 101 -2.21 18.04 18.85
N GLY A 102 -3.02 18.33 19.87
CA GLY A 102 -3.09 17.52 21.07
C GLY A 102 -4.06 16.34 20.91
N TYR A 103 -3.78 15.23 21.56
CA TYR A 103 -4.63 14.05 21.57
C TYR A 103 -4.76 13.41 22.96
N ASP A 104 -5.80 12.64 23.16
CA ASP A 104 -5.93 11.73 24.29
C ASP A 104 -5.55 10.31 23.90
N ARG A 105 -5.76 9.95 22.61
CA ARG A 105 -5.24 8.74 21.97
C ARG A 105 -4.80 9.04 20.54
N LEU A 106 -3.72 8.37 20.13
CA LEU A 106 -3.11 8.49 18.80
C LEU A 106 -3.24 7.16 18.04
N VAL A 107 -3.60 7.23 16.76
CA VAL A 107 -3.41 6.11 15.81
C VAL A 107 -2.35 6.52 14.80
N LEU A 108 -1.21 5.82 14.79
CA LEU A 108 -0.18 5.99 13.77
C LEU A 108 -0.51 5.06 12.59
N ALA A 109 -0.93 5.64 11.48
CA ALA A 109 -1.34 4.97 10.25
C ALA A 109 -0.63 5.57 9.02
N SER A 110 0.64 5.96 9.19
CA SER A 110 1.41 6.72 8.21
C SER A 110 2.03 5.88 7.10
N GLY A 111 1.74 4.57 7.07
CA GLY A 111 2.13 3.66 5.98
C GLY A 111 3.62 3.36 5.94
N SER A 112 4.12 3.08 4.75
CA SER A 112 5.50 2.73 4.44
C SER A 112 6.06 3.56 3.30
N GLN A 113 7.34 3.42 3.04
CA GLN A 113 8.04 4.05 1.92
C GLN A 113 9.07 3.09 1.31
N VAL A 114 9.34 3.25 0.02
CA VAL A 114 10.43 2.54 -0.63
C VAL A 114 11.78 3.05 -0.14
N VAL A 115 12.73 2.16 0.06
CA VAL A 115 14.10 2.49 0.46
C VAL A 115 14.91 2.78 -0.80
N ARG A 116 15.28 4.04 -1.01
CA ARG A 116 16.15 4.38 -2.13
C ARG A 116 17.57 3.89 -1.89
N PRO A 117 18.21 3.25 -2.88
CA PRO A 117 19.56 2.72 -2.73
C PRO A 117 20.59 3.85 -2.71
N ALA A 118 21.67 3.64 -1.95
CA ALA A 118 22.84 4.52 -1.96
C ALA A 118 23.81 4.06 -3.05
N LEU A 119 23.52 4.39 -4.32
CA LEU A 119 24.37 4.07 -5.47
C LEU A 119 24.51 5.27 -6.41
N PRO A 120 25.57 5.35 -7.23
CA PRO A 120 25.74 6.42 -8.21
C PRO A 120 24.58 6.48 -9.18
N GLY A 121 23.97 7.67 -9.37
CA GLY A 121 22.85 7.90 -10.27
C GLY A 121 21.49 7.56 -9.69
N ALA A 122 21.38 7.22 -8.40
CA ALA A 122 20.09 6.86 -7.78
C ALA A 122 19.02 7.98 -7.87
N GLU A 123 19.42 9.23 -8.08
CA GLU A 123 18.54 10.36 -8.32
C GLU A 123 17.73 10.23 -9.62
N HIS A 124 18.17 9.42 -10.57
CA HIS A 124 17.50 9.18 -11.85
C HIS A 124 16.54 7.97 -11.81
N LEU A 125 16.48 7.26 -10.68
CA LEU A 125 15.54 6.15 -10.51
C LEU A 125 14.09 6.67 -10.45
N PHE A 126 13.22 6.03 -11.21
CA PHE A 126 11.78 6.14 -11.04
C PHE A 126 11.31 5.20 -9.92
N ASP A 127 10.20 5.55 -9.30
CA ASP A 127 9.45 4.67 -8.41
C ASP A 127 7.94 4.87 -8.63
N ILE A 128 7.17 3.93 -8.13
CA ILE A 128 5.70 3.99 -8.10
C ILE A 128 5.18 3.90 -6.66
N ASP A 129 6.01 4.31 -5.70
CA ASP A 129 5.69 4.29 -4.28
C ASP A 129 4.68 5.37 -3.90
N THR A 130 4.76 6.49 -4.58
CA THR A 130 3.90 7.65 -4.38
C THR A 130 3.17 8.04 -5.66
N LEU A 131 2.05 8.77 -5.51
CA LEU A 131 1.34 9.34 -6.66
C LEU A 131 2.26 10.23 -7.52
N ALA A 132 3.11 11.03 -6.89
CA ALA A 132 4.05 11.89 -7.59
C ALA A 132 5.12 11.09 -8.35
N GLY A 133 5.65 10.02 -7.77
CA GLY A 133 6.59 9.09 -8.42
C GLY A 133 5.95 8.43 -9.64
N ALA A 134 4.76 7.85 -9.46
CA ALA A 134 4.01 7.22 -10.54
C ALA A 134 3.66 8.21 -11.68
N ALA A 135 3.22 9.44 -11.35
CA ALA A 135 2.95 10.49 -12.33
C ALA A 135 4.22 10.92 -13.09
N THR A 136 5.36 10.95 -12.40
CA THR A 136 6.66 11.23 -13.02
C THR A 136 7.05 10.15 -14.03
N LEU A 137 6.90 8.87 -13.66
CA LEU A 137 7.13 7.73 -14.55
C LEU A 137 6.16 7.78 -15.76
N ASP A 138 4.87 7.98 -15.51
CA ASP A 138 3.85 8.07 -16.56
C ASP A 138 4.17 9.18 -17.57
N SER A 139 4.51 10.37 -17.08
CA SER A 139 4.92 11.51 -17.91
C SER A 139 6.21 11.25 -18.67
N HIS A 140 7.16 10.50 -18.09
CA HIS A 140 8.39 10.10 -18.78
C HIS A 140 8.10 9.13 -19.91
N LEU A 141 7.30 8.09 -19.68
CA LEU A 141 6.94 7.10 -20.69
C LEU A 141 6.25 7.77 -21.90
N ARG A 142 5.27 8.65 -21.66
CA ARG A 142 4.57 9.38 -22.72
C ARG A 142 5.49 10.23 -23.60
N ARG A 143 6.63 10.68 -23.08
CA ARG A 143 7.64 11.49 -23.79
C ARG A 143 8.74 10.67 -24.47
N LEU A 144 8.80 9.34 -24.27
CA LEU A 144 9.81 8.50 -24.91
C LEU A 144 9.83 8.62 -26.43
N PRO A 145 8.69 8.67 -27.16
CA PRO A 145 8.70 8.84 -28.63
C PRO A 145 9.38 10.12 -29.10
N ASP A 146 9.34 11.19 -28.30
CA ASP A 146 9.90 12.51 -28.65
C ASP A 146 11.39 12.63 -28.31
N ARG A 147 11.96 11.64 -27.62
CA ARG A 147 13.38 11.64 -27.26
C ARG A 147 14.24 11.24 -28.47
N GLU A 148 15.51 11.66 -28.43
CA GLU A 148 16.50 11.27 -29.44
C GLU A 148 16.56 9.74 -29.59
N ALA A 149 16.63 9.27 -30.84
CA ALA A 149 16.70 7.86 -31.12
C ALA A 149 18.02 7.27 -30.61
N GLY A 150 17.94 6.20 -29.85
CA GLY A 150 19.12 5.52 -29.27
C GLY A 150 18.78 4.13 -28.75
N PRO A 151 19.82 3.31 -28.53
CA PRO A 151 19.66 1.95 -28.02
C PRO A 151 19.17 2.02 -26.57
N GLY A 152 18.03 1.73 -26.20
CA GLY A 152 17.49 1.81 -24.83
C GLY A 152 16.37 2.82 -24.64
N ARG A 153 15.98 3.56 -25.71
CA ARG A 153 14.85 4.49 -25.63
C ARG A 153 13.57 3.82 -25.15
N PHE A 154 13.26 2.62 -25.67
CA PHE A 154 12.11 1.80 -25.28
C PHE A 154 12.52 0.56 -24.48
N THR A 155 13.65 0.64 -23.78
CA THR A 155 14.06 -0.37 -22.80
C THR A 155 13.72 0.13 -21.40
N ALA A 156 12.99 -0.66 -20.62
CA ALA A 156 12.76 -0.43 -19.21
C ALA A 156 13.46 -1.50 -18.37
N VAL A 157 14.10 -1.09 -17.29
CA VAL A 157 14.70 -1.99 -16.29
C VAL A 157 13.91 -1.83 -14.99
N VAL A 158 13.36 -2.92 -14.47
CA VAL A 158 12.68 -2.96 -13.19
C VAL A 158 13.57 -3.68 -12.18
N VAL A 159 13.85 -3.05 -11.05
CA VAL A 159 14.72 -3.60 -10.00
C VAL A 159 13.90 -4.04 -8.79
N GLY A 160 13.93 -5.33 -8.52
CA GLY A 160 13.14 -6.04 -7.51
C GLY A 160 12.03 -6.87 -8.15
N ALA A 161 12.02 -8.19 -7.90
CA ALA A 161 11.00 -9.12 -8.40
C ALA A 161 9.98 -9.51 -7.32
N GLY A 162 9.69 -8.63 -6.38
CA GLY A 162 8.55 -8.74 -5.45
C GLY A 162 7.23 -8.38 -6.12
N PHE A 163 6.13 -8.27 -5.34
CA PHE A 163 4.79 -7.93 -5.85
C PHE A 163 4.81 -6.72 -6.79
N THR A 164 5.27 -5.58 -6.30
CA THR A 164 5.26 -4.33 -7.06
C THR A 164 6.11 -4.41 -8.33
N GLY A 165 7.28 -5.07 -8.25
CA GLY A 165 8.16 -5.21 -9.40
C GLY A 165 7.58 -6.09 -10.50
N LEU A 166 6.90 -7.16 -10.13
CA LEU A 166 6.22 -8.04 -11.09
C LEU A 166 5.04 -7.33 -11.76
N GLU A 167 4.22 -6.60 -10.99
CA GLU A 167 3.10 -5.85 -11.53
C GLU A 167 3.55 -4.77 -12.52
N ILE A 168 4.54 -3.94 -12.14
CA ILE A 168 5.01 -2.89 -13.06
C ILE A 168 5.80 -3.45 -14.24
N ALA A 169 6.59 -4.52 -14.09
CA ALA A 169 7.35 -5.10 -15.19
C ALA A 169 6.42 -5.66 -16.29
N THR A 170 5.36 -6.36 -15.88
CA THR A 170 4.38 -6.92 -16.81
C THR A 170 3.48 -5.84 -17.44
N GLU A 171 3.14 -4.80 -16.69
CA GLU A 171 2.37 -3.66 -17.19
C GLU A 171 3.16 -2.83 -18.20
N LEU A 172 4.44 -2.58 -17.95
CA LEU A 172 5.32 -1.83 -18.85
C LEU A 172 5.43 -2.44 -20.23
N VAL A 173 5.31 -3.77 -20.38
CA VAL A 173 5.30 -4.41 -21.71
C VAL A 173 4.16 -3.88 -22.58
N GLY A 174 2.95 -3.85 -22.03
CA GLY A 174 1.77 -3.31 -22.73
C GLY A 174 1.94 -1.83 -23.05
N ARG A 175 2.29 -1.03 -22.04
CA ARG A 175 2.46 0.43 -22.16
C ARG A 175 3.54 0.83 -23.16
N LEU A 176 4.65 0.12 -23.23
CA LEU A 176 5.72 0.41 -24.20
C LEU A 176 5.32 -0.03 -25.62
N LYS A 177 4.60 -1.16 -25.76
CA LYS A 177 4.10 -1.62 -27.06
C LYS A 177 3.09 -0.67 -27.71
N GLU A 178 2.41 0.15 -26.94
CA GLU A 178 1.58 1.24 -27.47
C GLU A 178 2.42 2.38 -28.10
N LEU A 179 3.70 2.47 -27.74
CA LEU A 179 4.61 3.54 -28.18
C LEU A 179 5.57 3.11 -29.28
N ALA A 180 5.92 1.81 -29.37
CA ALA A 180 6.87 1.27 -30.33
C ALA A 180 6.71 -0.25 -30.52
N ASP A 181 7.11 -0.76 -31.68
CA ASP A 181 7.08 -2.20 -31.99
C ASP A 181 8.21 -2.96 -31.30
N ASP A 182 9.42 -2.34 -31.25
CA ASP A 182 10.61 -2.95 -30.61
C ASP A 182 10.79 -2.39 -29.20
N VAL A 183 10.33 -3.18 -28.22
CA VAL A 183 10.38 -2.83 -26.81
C VAL A 183 11.06 -3.92 -25.99
N ARG A 184 11.74 -3.51 -24.93
CA ARG A 184 12.44 -4.43 -24.04
C ARG A 184 12.15 -4.10 -22.59
N VAL A 185 11.73 -5.10 -21.82
CA VAL A 185 11.59 -5.00 -20.37
C VAL A 185 12.52 -6.02 -19.70
N VAL A 186 13.35 -5.55 -18.78
CA VAL A 186 14.30 -6.38 -18.02
C VAL A 186 13.93 -6.31 -16.54
N LEU A 187 13.67 -7.44 -15.92
CA LEU A 187 13.43 -7.58 -14.49
C LEU A 187 14.71 -8.08 -13.81
N VAL A 188 15.22 -7.31 -12.87
CA VAL A 188 16.47 -7.57 -12.14
C VAL A 188 16.13 -7.93 -10.70
N GLU A 189 16.62 -9.09 -10.23
CA GLU A 189 16.44 -9.55 -8.86
C GLU A 189 17.79 -10.06 -8.29
N ARG A 190 18.10 -9.64 -7.05
CA ARG A 190 19.34 -10.03 -6.36
C ARG A 190 19.33 -11.47 -5.85
N LEU A 191 18.13 -12.04 -5.62
CA LEU A 191 17.95 -13.42 -5.22
C LEU A 191 17.87 -14.33 -6.45
N ASP A 192 17.90 -15.62 -6.24
CA ASP A 192 17.97 -16.65 -7.27
C ASP A 192 16.60 -17.12 -7.79
N ALA A 193 15.52 -16.45 -7.36
CA ALA A 193 14.17 -16.81 -7.76
C ALA A 193 13.30 -15.57 -8.01
N VAL A 194 12.36 -15.70 -8.93
CA VAL A 194 11.29 -14.72 -9.17
C VAL A 194 10.28 -14.79 -8.03
N GLY A 195 9.81 -13.65 -7.58
CA GLY A 195 8.83 -13.56 -6.50
C GLY A 195 9.29 -14.25 -5.21
N PRO A 196 10.48 -13.90 -4.68
CA PRO A 196 11.03 -14.62 -3.53
C PRO A 196 10.11 -14.59 -2.31
N GLU A 197 9.37 -13.49 -2.15
CA GLU A 197 8.38 -13.31 -1.06
C GLU A 197 7.03 -14.01 -1.36
N LEU A 198 6.82 -14.41 -2.61
CA LEU A 198 5.57 -15.04 -3.07
C LEU A 198 5.58 -16.56 -2.87
N GLY A 199 6.73 -17.14 -2.61
CA GLY A 199 6.88 -18.58 -2.44
C GLY A 199 6.79 -19.37 -3.75
N GLU A 200 6.69 -20.69 -3.64
CA GLU A 200 6.74 -21.60 -4.79
C GLU A 200 5.40 -21.76 -5.51
N GLY A 201 4.28 -21.60 -4.80
CA GLY A 201 2.94 -21.84 -5.35
C GLY A 201 2.61 -21.05 -6.62
N PRO A 202 2.71 -19.70 -6.62
CA PRO A 202 2.40 -18.88 -7.80
C PRO A 202 3.54 -18.81 -8.82
N ARG A 203 4.76 -19.24 -8.47
CA ARG A 203 5.96 -19.04 -9.30
C ARG A 203 5.82 -19.60 -10.71
N PRO A 204 5.28 -20.82 -10.97
CA PRO A 204 5.11 -21.31 -12.34
C PRO A 204 4.22 -20.41 -13.21
N ALA A 205 3.14 -19.85 -12.63
CA ALA A 205 2.26 -18.94 -13.35
C ALA A 205 2.95 -17.59 -13.64
N ILE A 206 3.75 -17.10 -12.70
CA ILE A 206 4.54 -15.87 -12.85
C ILE A 206 5.60 -16.03 -13.94
N GLU A 207 6.39 -17.11 -13.89
CA GLU A 207 7.45 -17.39 -14.88
C GLU A 207 6.87 -17.56 -16.27
N LYS A 208 5.74 -18.28 -16.39
CA LYS A 208 5.01 -18.40 -17.66
C LYS A 208 4.60 -17.04 -18.21
N ALA A 209 3.99 -16.20 -17.38
CA ALA A 209 3.55 -14.87 -17.79
C ALA A 209 4.71 -13.97 -18.23
N LEU A 210 5.83 -13.98 -17.51
CA LEU A 210 7.03 -13.23 -17.89
C LEU A 210 7.59 -13.70 -19.24
N ALA A 211 7.63 -15.02 -19.45
CA ALA A 211 8.09 -15.62 -20.72
C ALA A 211 7.16 -15.28 -21.89
N ASP A 212 5.83 -15.42 -21.71
CA ASP A 212 4.83 -15.08 -22.72
C ASP A 212 4.86 -13.60 -23.13
N LEU A 213 5.16 -12.71 -22.18
CA LEU A 213 5.30 -11.27 -22.40
C LEU A 213 6.67 -10.88 -22.97
N GLY A 214 7.64 -11.78 -22.98
CA GLY A 214 9.00 -11.51 -23.42
C GLY A 214 9.81 -10.65 -22.42
N VAL A 215 9.48 -10.70 -21.13
CA VAL A 215 10.25 -10.03 -20.08
C VAL A 215 11.55 -10.79 -19.85
N GLU A 216 12.68 -10.10 -19.99
CA GLU A 216 13.99 -10.67 -19.70
C GLU A 216 14.23 -10.67 -18.19
N VAL A 217 14.45 -11.85 -17.59
CA VAL A 217 14.69 -11.99 -16.15
C VAL A 217 16.18 -12.17 -15.87
N ARG A 218 16.71 -11.38 -14.93
CA ARG A 218 18.08 -11.43 -14.44
C ARG A 218 18.08 -11.68 -12.94
N LEU A 219 18.38 -12.91 -12.54
CA LEU A 219 18.45 -13.37 -11.15
C LEU A 219 19.89 -13.37 -10.64
N GLY A 220 20.07 -13.28 -9.33
CA GLY A 220 21.37 -13.29 -8.66
C GLY A 220 22.21 -12.04 -8.91
N VAL A 221 21.61 -10.97 -9.44
CA VAL A 221 22.30 -9.73 -9.79
C VAL A 221 21.62 -8.51 -9.18
N SER A 222 22.38 -7.48 -8.90
CA SER A 222 21.89 -6.21 -8.38
C SER A 222 22.31 -5.03 -9.27
N LEU A 223 21.60 -3.91 -9.13
CA LEU A 223 22.00 -2.65 -9.75
C LEU A 223 23.19 -2.06 -8.99
N GLU A 224 24.27 -1.71 -9.69
CA GLU A 224 25.46 -1.06 -9.12
C GLU A 224 25.56 0.42 -9.47
N GLU A 225 25.16 0.78 -10.68
CA GLU A 225 25.31 2.15 -11.18
C GLU A 225 24.22 2.47 -12.19
N LEU A 226 23.68 3.67 -12.12
CA LEU A 226 22.78 4.23 -13.12
C LEU A 226 23.43 5.46 -13.74
N ALA A 227 23.58 5.44 -15.06
CA ALA A 227 23.91 6.62 -15.87
C ALA A 227 22.64 7.12 -16.59
N HIS A 228 22.74 8.24 -17.28
CA HIS A 228 21.61 8.85 -17.99
C HIS A 228 20.94 7.93 -19.04
N ASP A 229 21.71 7.04 -19.66
CA ASP A 229 21.29 6.22 -20.82
C ASP A 229 21.55 4.71 -20.64
N LYS A 230 22.00 4.28 -19.47
CA LYS A 230 22.35 2.86 -19.22
C LYS A 230 22.42 2.56 -17.74
N VAL A 231 22.29 1.28 -17.42
CA VAL A 231 22.60 0.72 -16.10
C VAL A 231 23.74 -0.27 -16.18
N ARG A 232 24.48 -0.42 -15.07
CA ARG A 232 25.45 -1.49 -14.87
C ARG A 232 24.99 -2.37 -13.71
N LEU A 233 24.98 -3.68 -13.96
CA LEU A 233 24.67 -4.71 -12.98
C LEU A 233 25.93 -5.26 -12.32
N SER A 234 25.75 -5.97 -11.20
CA SER A 234 26.84 -6.54 -10.38
C SER A 234 27.66 -7.64 -11.09
N ASP A 235 27.13 -8.25 -12.15
CA ASP A 235 27.83 -9.20 -13.01
C ASP A 235 28.64 -8.52 -14.13
N GLY A 236 28.68 -7.19 -14.16
CA GLY A 236 29.33 -6.38 -15.19
C GLY A 236 28.48 -6.13 -16.43
N THR A 237 27.27 -6.70 -16.52
CA THR A 237 26.36 -6.45 -17.65
C THR A 237 25.96 -4.99 -17.70
N VAL A 238 26.04 -4.40 -18.90
CA VAL A 238 25.58 -3.03 -19.17
C VAL A 238 24.34 -3.09 -20.06
N ILE A 239 23.25 -2.48 -19.61
CA ILE A 239 21.97 -2.43 -20.34
C ILE A 239 21.68 -0.98 -20.72
N PRO A 240 21.66 -0.65 -22.03
CA PRO A 240 21.15 0.64 -22.47
C PRO A 240 19.67 0.79 -22.10
N THR A 241 19.33 1.85 -21.40
CA THR A 241 17.96 2.12 -20.94
C THR A 241 17.78 3.59 -20.58
N SER A 242 16.61 4.13 -20.83
CA SER A 242 16.20 5.46 -20.37
C SER A 242 15.23 5.39 -19.20
N THR A 243 14.80 4.19 -18.79
CA THR A 243 13.75 3.99 -17.79
C THR A 243 14.18 2.93 -16.80
N VAL A 244 14.45 3.33 -15.56
CA VAL A 244 14.78 2.39 -14.48
C VAL A 244 13.82 2.60 -13.32
N VAL A 245 13.04 1.57 -13.00
CA VAL A 245 12.03 1.61 -11.93
C VAL A 245 12.54 0.81 -10.74
N TRP A 246 12.66 1.47 -9.60
CA TRP A 246 13.09 0.87 -8.36
C TRP A 246 11.89 0.46 -7.51
N THR A 247 11.79 -0.83 -7.21
CA THR A 247 10.70 -1.40 -6.40
C THR A 247 11.21 -2.22 -5.21
N ALA A 248 12.52 -2.26 -5.01
CA ALA A 248 13.15 -3.09 -4.00
C ALA A 248 13.28 -2.38 -2.65
N GLY A 249 12.94 -3.11 -1.60
CA GLY A 249 13.08 -2.66 -0.22
C GLY A 249 12.00 -1.66 0.20
N MET A 250 11.18 -2.07 1.18
CA MET A 250 10.16 -1.24 1.79
C MET A 250 10.36 -1.19 3.30
N THR A 251 10.13 -0.04 3.92
CA THR A 251 10.21 0.15 5.37
C THR A 251 9.02 0.95 5.85
N ALA A 252 8.65 0.78 7.10
CA ALA A 252 7.63 1.61 7.72
C ALA A 252 8.01 3.10 7.64
N SER A 253 7.00 3.97 7.64
CA SER A 253 7.19 5.41 7.65
C SER A 253 8.19 5.84 8.74
N PRO A 254 9.10 6.80 8.48
CA PRO A 254 10.04 7.32 9.46
C PRO A 254 9.37 7.88 10.72
N LEU A 255 8.08 8.18 10.69
CA LEU A 255 7.33 8.64 11.84
C LEU A 255 7.30 7.64 13.00
N THR A 256 7.52 6.34 12.72
CA THR A 256 7.67 5.32 13.78
C THR A 256 8.87 5.58 14.69
N SER A 257 9.90 6.30 14.21
CA SER A 257 11.08 6.65 15.01
C SER A 257 10.79 7.63 16.16
N PHE A 258 9.70 8.40 16.06
CA PHE A 258 9.27 9.28 17.14
C PHE A 258 8.60 8.54 18.30
N ILE A 259 8.23 7.27 18.12
CA ILE A 259 7.63 6.45 19.18
C ILE A 259 8.73 5.61 19.82
N ALA A 260 8.91 5.80 21.13
CA ALA A 260 9.92 5.08 21.93
C ALA A 260 9.41 3.66 22.28
N ALA A 261 9.35 2.79 21.27
CA ALA A 261 8.91 1.40 21.37
C ALA A 261 9.79 0.50 20.50
N GLU A 262 9.76 -0.81 20.78
CA GLU A 262 10.43 -1.81 19.95
C GLU A 262 9.88 -1.82 18.52
N LYS A 263 10.76 -2.13 17.59
CA LYS A 263 10.45 -2.19 16.16
C LYS A 263 11.07 -3.44 15.53
N ASP A 264 10.41 -3.98 14.55
CA ASP A 264 10.96 -5.05 13.75
C ASP A 264 12.00 -4.53 12.73
N HIS A 265 12.57 -5.44 11.93
CA HIS A 265 13.57 -5.14 10.91
C HIS A 265 13.05 -4.24 9.78
N LEU A 266 11.73 -4.10 9.60
CA LEU A 266 11.09 -3.18 8.66
C LEU A 266 10.76 -1.83 9.30
N GLY A 267 11.11 -1.61 10.57
CA GLY A 267 10.82 -0.38 11.32
C GLY A 267 9.36 -0.27 11.78
N ARG A 268 8.59 -1.37 11.75
CA ARG A 268 7.21 -1.43 12.24
C ARG A 268 7.20 -1.52 13.77
N LEU A 269 6.27 -0.81 14.39
CA LEU A 269 6.08 -0.81 15.84
C LEU A 269 5.54 -2.15 16.31
N ASP A 270 6.10 -2.69 17.38
CA ASP A 270 5.54 -3.86 18.08
C ASP A 270 4.22 -3.47 18.76
N VAL A 271 3.15 -4.20 18.46
CA VAL A 271 1.81 -3.97 18.98
C VAL A 271 1.26 -5.19 19.70
N ASP A 272 0.33 -4.95 20.62
CA ASP A 272 -0.42 -6.02 21.28
C ASP A 272 -1.57 -6.54 20.40
N GLU A 273 -2.33 -7.49 20.90
CA GLU A 273 -3.49 -8.06 20.19
C GLU A 273 -4.64 -7.09 19.95
N TYR A 274 -4.57 -5.88 20.48
CA TYR A 274 -5.54 -4.81 20.29
C TYR A 274 -5.01 -3.69 19.38
N LEU A 275 -3.81 -3.88 18.79
CA LEU A 275 -3.06 -2.91 17.97
C LEU A 275 -2.55 -1.69 18.77
N ARG A 276 -2.46 -1.80 20.09
CA ARG A 276 -1.84 -0.80 20.93
C ARG A 276 -0.33 -1.01 20.96
N VAL A 277 0.44 0.06 20.84
CA VAL A 277 1.91 0.00 20.85
C VAL A 277 2.40 -0.43 22.24
N ARG A 278 3.18 -1.50 22.28
CA ARG A 278 3.71 -2.02 23.56
C ARG A 278 4.61 -0.99 24.22
N GLY A 279 4.36 -0.72 25.49
CA GLY A 279 5.10 0.28 26.27
C GLY A 279 4.63 1.72 26.10
N VAL A 280 3.70 2.00 25.16
CA VAL A 280 3.15 3.35 24.93
C VAL A 280 1.61 3.29 24.85
N PRO A 281 0.92 3.20 25.99
CA PRO A 281 -0.49 2.80 26.06
C PRO A 281 -1.48 3.76 25.38
N ASP A 282 -1.11 5.02 25.17
CA ASP A 282 -1.96 6.01 24.51
C ASP A 282 -1.81 6.03 22.98
N VAL A 283 -0.96 5.12 22.43
CA VAL A 283 -0.66 5.05 21.00
C VAL A 283 -1.05 3.68 20.44
N TYR A 284 -1.79 3.72 19.35
CA TYR A 284 -2.13 2.59 18.50
C TYR A 284 -1.37 2.71 17.17
N ALA A 285 -1.07 1.60 16.52
CA ALA A 285 -0.50 1.60 15.17
C ALA A 285 -1.31 0.67 14.26
N ALA A 286 -1.45 1.05 12.99
CA ALA A 286 -2.22 0.28 12.01
C ALA A 286 -1.63 0.40 10.61
N GLY A 287 -1.83 -0.64 9.79
CA GLY A 287 -1.26 -0.76 8.46
C GLY A 287 0.24 -0.98 8.50
N ASP A 288 0.95 -0.45 7.51
CA ASP A 288 2.39 -0.72 7.32
C ASP A 288 3.30 -0.20 8.45
N THR A 289 2.76 0.53 9.43
CA THR A 289 3.49 0.98 10.62
C THR A 289 3.44 -0.01 11.78
N ALA A 290 2.59 -1.03 11.72
CA ALA A 290 2.35 -1.98 12.80
C ALA A 290 2.86 -3.39 12.48
N ALA A 291 3.60 -4.00 13.39
CA ALA A 291 3.95 -5.42 13.35
C ALA A 291 2.87 -6.25 14.08
N ALA A 292 1.67 -6.29 13.49
CA ALA A 292 0.52 -6.97 14.09
C ALA A 292 0.59 -8.49 13.85
N LEU A 293 0.36 -9.28 14.90
CA LEU A 293 0.30 -10.74 14.81
C LEU A 293 -1.11 -11.18 14.36
N SER A 294 -1.18 -12.07 13.38
CA SER A 294 -2.39 -12.86 13.09
C SER A 294 -2.43 -14.06 14.04
N PRO A 295 -3.38 -14.12 15.00
CA PRO A 295 -3.40 -15.19 15.99
C PRO A 295 -3.66 -16.56 15.37
N ALA A 296 -4.55 -16.63 14.38
CA ALA A 296 -4.92 -17.87 13.70
C ALA A 296 -3.74 -18.50 12.94
N GLU A 297 -2.82 -17.67 12.46
CA GLU A 297 -1.71 -18.08 11.60
C GLU A 297 -0.36 -18.05 12.31
N GLY A 298 -0.30 -17.43 13.51
CA GLY A 298 0.93 -17.32 14.31
C GLY A 298 2.04 -16.51 13.65
N ARG A 299 1.68 -15.62 12.70
CA ARG A 299 2.63 -14.82 11.90
C ARG A 299 2.30 -13.34 11.97
N VAL A 300 3.33 -12.52 11.88
CA VAL A 300 3.16 -11.08 11.71
C VAL A 300 2.68 -10.81 10.29
N VAL A 301 1.58 -10.05 10.17
CA VAL A 301 0.97 -9.74 8.87
C VAL A 301 1.91 -8.92 7.99
N MET A 302 1.71 -9.00 6.68
CA MET A 302 2.52 -8.28 5.70
C MET A 302 2.04 -6.83 5.53
N GLN A 303 2.95 -5.96 5.09
CA GLN A 303 2.64 -4.62 4.60
C GLN A 303 1.85 -4.73 3.28
N SER A 304 0.54 -4.54 3.36
CA SER A 304 -0.37 -4.63 2.21
C SER A 304 -1.69 -3.92 2.51
N CYS A 305 -2.42 -3.51 1.47
CA CYS A 305 -3.76 -2.94 1.63
C CYS A 305 -4.74 -3.92 2.28
N GLN A 306 -4.62 -5.21 1.98
CA GLN A 306 -5.44 -6.27 2.57
C GLN A 306 -5.33 -6.30 4.10
N HIS A 307 -4.15 -6.09 4.66
CA HIS A 307 -3.96 -6.04 6.10
C HIS A 307 -4.18 -4.65 6.68
N ALA A 308 -3.89 -3.59 5.91
CA ALA A 308 -4.06 -2.21 6.37
C ALA A 308 -5.53 -1.84 6.61
N LEU A 309 -6.45 -2.33 5.77
CA LEU A 309 -7.88 -2.10 5.94
C LEU A 309 -8.41 -2.67 7.27
N PRO A 310 -8.31 -3.99 7.56
CA PRO A 310 -8.79 -4.54 8.83
C PRO A 310 -8.03 -3.97 10.03
N GLN A 311 -6.69 -3.78 9.95
CA GLN A 311 -5.97 -3.12 11.04
C GLN A 311 -6.55 -1.75 11.35
N GLY A 312 -6.89 -0.95 10.33
CA GLY A 312 -7.55 0.33 10.50
C GLY A 312 -8.88 0.19 11.24
N LYS A 313 -9.74 -0.74 10.83
CA LYS A 313 -11.04 -0.98 11.46
C LYS A 313 -10.90 -1.38 12.94
N PHE A 314 -9.99 -2.31 13.25
CA PHE A 314 -9.74 -2.75 14.63
C PHE A 314 -9.11 -1.64 15.47
N ALA A 315 -8.10 -0.93 14.98
CA ALA A 315 -7.45 0.17 15.69
C ALA A 315 -8.43 1.32 15.98
N GLY A 316 -9.27 1.68 14.99
CA GLY A 316 -10.27 2.73 15.14
C GLY A 316 -11.35 2.37 16.16
N HIS A 317 -11.83 1.13 16.15
CA HIS A 317 -12.74 0.64 17.17
C HIS A 317 -12.10 0.67 18.56
N ASN A 318 -10.92 0.08 18.69
CA ASN A 318 -10.24 -0.09 19.96
C ASN A 318 -9.83 1.25 20.59
N VAL A 319 -9.35 2.20 19.81
CA VAL A 319 -8.98 3.52 20.32
C VAL A 319 -10.19 4.30 20.83
N ALA A 320 -11.36 4.11 20.22
CA ALA A 320 -12.61 4.71 20.70
C ALA A 320 -13.16 3.98 21.94
N ALA A 321 -13.16 2.64 21.95
CA ALA A 321 -13.58 1.81 23.06
C ALA A 321 -12.74 2.09 24.32
N ASP A 322 -11.40 2.23 24.16
CA ASP A 322 -10.48 2.58 25.24
C ASP A 322 -10.83 3.94 25.90
N LEU A 323 -11.21 4.95 25.11
CA LEU A 323 -11.63 6.25 25.63
C LEU A 323 -13.03 6.24 26.27
N LEU A 324 -13.81 5.21 25.99
CA LEU A 324 -15.15 5.01 26.55
C LEU A 324 -15.17 4.00 27.70
N ASP A 325 -14.00 3.53 28.14
CA ASP A 325 -13.84 2.46 29.17
C ASP A 325 -14.61 1.17 28.80
N GLU A 326 -14.65 0.84 27.49
CA GLU A 326 -15.26 -0.36 26.96
C GLU A 326 -14.23 -1.46 26.69
N ALA A 327 -14.71 -2.71 26.52
CA ALA A 327 -13.86 -3.85 26.20
C ALA A 327 -13.26 -3.69 24.77
N LEU A 328 -11.96 -3.93 24.66
CA LEU A 328 -11.26 -3.94 23.39
C LEU A 328 -11.51 -5.25 22.64
N VAL A 329 -11.40 -5.19 21.33
CA VAL A 329 -11.58 -6.32 20.43
C VAL A 329 -10.23 -6.78 19.87
N ARG A 330 -9.95 -8.08 19.95
CA ARG A 330 -8.70 -8.65 19.43
C ARG A 330 -8.64 -8.54 17.91
N PHE A 331 -7.46 -8.24 17.40
CA PHE A 331 -7.21 -8.22 15.96
C PHE A 331 -7.21 -9.65 15.40
N GLU A 332 -8.19 -9.94 14.59
CA GLU A 332 -8.39 -11.22 13.90
C GLU A 332 -8.63 -10.95 12.42
N PRO A 333 -7.56 -10.86 11.61
CA PRO A 333 -7.71 -10.63 10.17
C PRO A 333 -8.34 -11.85 9.48
N ALA A 334 -9.03 -11.59 8.37
CA ALA A 334 -9.48 -12.66 7.48
C ALA A 334 -8.27 -13.46 6.94
N PRO A 335 -8.49 -14.71 6.47
CA PRO A 335 -7.43 -15.52 5.89
C PRO A 335 -6.65 -14.77 4.79
N TYR A 336 -5.35 -15.00 4.75
CA TYR A 336 -4.46 -14.29 3.85
C TYR A 336 -4.69 -14.73 2.39
N VAL A 337 -4.95 -13.75 1.52
CA VAL A 337 -5.14 -13.94 0.08
C VAL A 337 -4.23 -12.97 -0.64
N THR A 338 -3.63 -13.37 -1.76
CA THR A 338 -2.93 -12.44 -2.64
C THR A 338 -3.52 -12.45 -4.03
N CYS A 339 -3.51 -11.30 -4.67
CA CYS A 339 -3.94 -11.16 -6.05
C CYS A 339 -2.92 -10.31 -6.79
N LEU A 340 -2.02 -10.95 -7.54
CA LEU A 340 -0.92 -10.34 -8.28
C LEU A 340 -1.36 -10.14 -9.75
N SER A 341 -1.30 -8.91 -10.24
CA SER A 341 -1.46 -8.63 -11.67
C SER A 341 -0.20 -9.03 -12.44
N LEU A 342 -0.41 -9.64 -13.60
CA LEU A 342 0.64 -10.01 -14.54
C LEU A 342 0.45 -9.30 -15.89
N GLY A 343 -0.02 -8.05 -15.83
CA GLY A 343 -0.25 -7.22 -17.00
C GLY A 343 -1.23 -7.87 -18.00
N PRO A 344 -0.91 -7.86 -19.31
CA PRO A 344 -1.73 -8.51 -20.34
C PRO A 344 -1.81 -10.03 -20.22
N ALA A 345 -0.91 -10.69 -19.50
CA ALA A 345 -0.94 -12.15 -19.29
C ALA A 345 -1.96 -12.59 -18.22
N GLY A 346 -2.66 -11.64 -17.57
CA GLY A 346 -3.69 -11.96 -16.59
C GLY A 346 -3.29 -11.64 -15.15
N ALA A 347 -3.58 -12.54 -14.22
CA ALA A 347 -3.22 -12.43 -12.81
C ALA A 347 -3.06 -13.82 -12.16
N VAL A 348 -2.58 -13.86 -10.92
CA VAL A 348 -2.61 -15.04 -10.08
C VAL A 348 -3.14 -14.71 -8.70
N VAL A 349 -4.11 -15.50 -8.23
CA VAL A 349 -4.70 -15.42 -6.90
C VAL A 349 -4.20 -16.59 -6.08
N THR A 350 -3.74 -16.31 -4.87
CA THR A 350 -3.29 -17.37 -3.94
C THR A 350 -4.01 -17.24 -2.61
N SER A 351 -4.10 -18.34 -1.87
CA SER A 351 -4.62 -18.37 -0.51
C SER A 351 -3.60 -18.92 0.48
N GLY A 352 -3.74 -18.48 1.73
CA GLY A 352 -2.88 -18.89 2.84
C GLY A 352 -1.45 -18.38 2.72
N TRP A 353 -0.64 -18.68 3.73
CA TRP A 353 0.77 -18.31 3.78
C TRP A 353 1.66 -19.21 2.90
N ASP A 354 1.20 -20.41 2.59
CA ASP A 354 1.87 -21.30 1.64
C ASP A 354 1.65 -20.88 0.19
N ARG A 355 0.80 -19.84 -0.01
CA ARG A 355 0.56 -19.21 -1.32
C ARG A 355 0.08 -20.18 -2.37
N GLU A 356 -0.82 -21.09 -2.00
CA GLU A 356 -1.42 -22.01 -2.95
C GLU A 356 -2.22 -21.26 -4.02
N ALA A 357 -1.90 -21.49 -5.29
CA ALA A 357 -2.57 -20.83 -6.41
C ALA A 357 -4.01 -21.35 -6.53
N GLN A 358 -4.97 -20.43 -6.46
CA GLN A 358 -6.41 -20.73 -6.52
C GLN A 358 -6.99 -20.42 -7.90
N MET A 359 -6.55 -19.31 -8.50
CA MET A 359 -6.98 -18.85 -9.83
C MET A 359 -5.80 -18.26 -10.58
N THR A 360 -5.81 -18.42 -11.90
CA THR A 360 -4.77 -17.86 -12.79
C THR A 360 -5.40 -17.23 -14.03
N GLU A 361 -4.57 -16.53 -14.82
CA GLU A 361 -4.92 -15.98 -16.12
C GLU A 361 -6.10 -14.97 -16.06
N HIS A 362 -7.06 -15.09 -16.98
CA HIS A 362 -8.13 -14.09 -17.16
C HIS A 362 -9.12 -14.07 -15.98
N ILE A 363 -9.50 -15.24 -15.44
CA ILE A 363 -10.43 -15.30 -14.29
C ILE A 363 -9.82 -14.58 -13.07
N ALA A 364 -8.54 -14.81 -12.82
CA ALA A 364 -7.82 -14.09 -11.76
C ALA A 364 -7.72 -12.58 -12.05
N LYS A 365 -7.60 -12.19 -13.34
CA LYS A 365 -7.55 -10.78 -13.75
C LYS A 365 -8.88 -10.07 -13.51
N ASP A 366 -10.00 -10.73 -13.76
CA ASP A 366 -11.34 -10.16 -13.50
C ASP A 366 -11.54 -9.91 -12.00
N LEU A 367 -11.14 -10.86 -11.16
CA LEU A 367 -11.13 -10.63 -9.70
C LEU A 367 -10.19 -9.49 -9.31
N LYS A 368 -8.97 -9.42 -9.89
CA LYS A 368 -8.03 -8.32 -9.63
C LYS A 368 -8.63 -6.97 -9.99
N HIS A 369 -9.34 -6.86 -11.13
CA HIS A 369 -10.03 -5.63 -11.53
C HIS A 369 -11.13 -5.28 -10.51
N THR A 370 -11.95 -6.24 -10.10
CA THR A 370 -12.99 -6.01 -9.08
C THR A 370 -12.40 -5.52 -7.77
N ILE A 371 -11.33 -6.14 -7.28
CA ILE A 371 -10.62 -5.70 -6.08
C ILE A 371 -10.10 -4.27 -6.28
N ASN A 372 -9.38 -4.03 -7.38
CA ASN A 372 -8.70 -2.76 -7.63
C ASN A 372 -9.68 -1.59 -7.87
N GLU A 373 -10.82 -1.83 -8.53
CA GLU A 373 -11.72 -0.76 -8.97
C GLU A 373 -12.89 -0.52 -8.01
N GLN A 374 -13.19 -1.51 -7.15
CA GLN A 374 -14.36 -1.45 -6.28
C GLN A 374 -14.01 -1.68 -4.81
N TRP A 375 -13.46 -2.85 -4.46
CA TRP A 375 -13.39 -3.30 -3.08
C TRP A 375 -12.42 -2.52 -2.19
N ILE A 376 -11.32 -2.04 -2.77
CA ILE A 376 -10.32 -1.29 -2.01
C ILE A 376 -10.62 0.21 -1.91
N TYR A 377 -11.64 0.69 -2.65
CA TYR A 377 -12.08 2.08 -2.53
C TYR A 377 -13.04 2.25 -1.35
N PRO A 378 -12.86 3.28 -0.54
CA PRO A 378 -13.88 3.63 0.45
C PRO A 378 -15.13 4.19 -0.24
N PRO A 379 -16.34 3.98 0.29
CA PRO A 379 -17.54 4.68 -0.16
C PRO A 379 -17.34 6.19 -0.13
N VAL A 380 -17.71 6.87 -1.23
CA VAL A 380 -17.55 8.31 -1.41
C VAL A 380 -18.91 8.99 -1.39
N ASP A 381 -19.07 10.05 -0.60
CA ASP A 381 -20.34 10.75 -0.39
C ASP A 381 -21.48 9.84 0.10
N ASP A 382 -21.15 8.66 0.63
CA ASP A 382 -22.08 7.70 1.20
C ASP A 382 -21.67 7.35 2.65
N PRO A 383 -22.04 8.20 3.62
CA PRO A 383 -21.69 8.00 5.01
C PRO A 383 -22.31 6.74 5.62
N ALA A 384 -23.48 6.32 5.14
CA ALA A 384 -24.16 5.15 5.66
C ALA A 384 -23.41 3.87 5.29
N GLU A 385 -23.03 3.74 4.03
CA GLU A 385 -22.27 2.57 3.55
C GLU A 385 -20.85 2.57 4.12
N LEU A 386 -20.18 3.72 4.22
CA LEU A 386 -18.85 3.81 4.84
C LEU A 386 -18.89 3.31 6.30
N LEU A 387 -19.86 3.74 7.08
CA LEU A 387 -19.99 3.29 8.47
C LEU A 387 -20.47 1.83 8.58
N ASN A 388 -21.31 1.36 7.63
CA ASN A 388 -21.68 -0.04 7.57
C ASN A 388 -20.45 -0.95 7.42
N GLN A 389 -19.53 -0.59 6.53
CA GLN A 389 -18.29 -1.33 6.28
C GLN A 389 -17.21 -1.13 7.36
N ALA A 390 -17.33 -0.15 8.25
CA ALA A 390 -16.26 0.25 9.17
C ALA A 390 -16.12 -0.64 10.43
N GLY A 391 -17.02 -1.59 10.66
CA GLY A 391 -16.93 -2.50 11.81
C GLY A 391 -15.69 -3.41 11.75
N PRO A 392 -15.11 -3.79 12.90
CA PRO A 392 -13.96 -4.70 12.94
C PRO A 392 -14.17 -6.01 12.17
N TYR A 393 -15.37 -6.57 12.26
CA TYR A 393 -15.75 -7.84 11.62
C TYR A 393 -16.59 -7.66 10.35
N ALA A 394 -16.62 -6.45 9.77
CA ALA A 394 -17.31 -6.27 8.49
C ALA A 394 -16.66 -7.12 7.40
N ALA A 395 -17.47 -8.01 6.81
CA ALA A 395 -17.00 -8.95 5.80
C ALA A 395 -16.51 -8.24 4.53
N TRP A 396 -15.56 -8.87 3.86
CA TRP A 396 -15.22 -8.51 2.49
C TRP A 396 -16.39 -8.91 1.56
N PRO A 397 -16.59 -8.19 0.44
CA PRO A 397 -17.52 -8.63 -0.58
C PRO A 397 -17.17 -10.01 -1.10
N GLU A 398 -18.16 -10.84 -1.40
CA GLU A 398 -17.97 -12.11 -2.05
C GLU A 398 -17.75 -11.90 -3.55
N TYR A 399 -16.85 -12.67 -4.15
CA TYR A 399 -16.62 -12.64 -5.59
C TYR A 399 -17.52 -13.67 -6.27
N GLU A 400 -18.44 -13.17 -7.09
CA GLU A 400 -19.23 -14.00 -8.00
C GLU A 400 -18.64 -13.87 -9.41
N PRO A 401 -18.01 -14.92 -9.98
CA PRO A 401 -17.51 -14.87 -11.35
C PRO A 401 -18.66 -14.61 -12.33
N ALA A 402 -18.48 -13.66 -13.22
CA ALA A 402 -19.45 -13.41 -14.29
C ALA A 402 -19.56 -14.67 -15.17
N GLY A 403 -20.69 -15.37 -15.12
CA GLY A 403 -20.98 -16.53 -15.99
C GLY A 403 -21.14 -17.89 -15.31
N THR A 404 -21.08 -18.00 -13.98
CA THR A 404 -21.47 -19.23 -13.28
C THR A 404 -22.97 -19.22 -13.02
N VAL A 405 -23.73 -19.61 -14.03
CA VAL A 405 -25.08 -20.15 -13.84
C VAL A 405 -24.90 -21.62 -13.46
N GLU A 406 -25.38 -21.96 -12.25
CA GLU A 406 -25.64 -23.30 -11.73
C GLU A 406 -24.55 -24.39 -11.88
N SER A 407 -23.85 -24.67 -10.83
CA SER A 407 -23.75 -25.97 -10.15
C SER A 407 -22.43 -26.12 -9.40
N LEU A 408 -22.43 -25.85 -8.14
CA LEU A 408 -21.61 -26.57 -7.15
C LEU A 408 -22.39 -26.56 -5.83
N ALA A 409 -23.53 -27.25 -5.85
CA ALA A 409 -24.10 -27.85 -4.65
C ALA A 409 -23.54 -29.27 -4.58
N VAL A 410 -22.52 -29.52 -3.76
CA VAL A 410 -22.36 -30.77 -2.99
C VAL A 410 -21.53 -30.44 -1.75
#